data_8184b0cc7d876625ef9ebca7097d78b9
#
_entry.id   8184b0cc7d876625ef9ebca7097d78b9
#
_cell.length_a   1.000
_cell.length_b   1.000
_cell.length_c   1.000
_cell.angle_alpha   90.00
_cell.angle_beta   90.00
_cell.angle_gamma   90.00
#
_symmetry.space_group_name_H-M   'P 1'
#
loop_
_entity.id
_entity.type
_entity.pdbx_description
1 polymer ?
#
loop_
_entity_poly.entity_id
_entity_poly.type
_entity_poly.pdbx_seq_one_letter_code
_entity_poly.pdbx_strand_id
1 'polypeptide(L)'
;VTVDFPNTAVHVRGLSKSYGDRCAVRDLQLDVEYGEVFAILGPNGAGKSTTIEILEGNRRRDAGQVLVLGEDPGTAGRYWRARIGIVLQEVSDAGMLTVGETVRMFASCYGAARRPRDVLGLVGLDGAADAKVRTLSGGQRRRLDVALGIVGEPELLFLDEPTTGFDPEARQQFWELIRLLAADGTTILMTTHYLEEAAALADRVAVVAAGTLVAVDSPTRLTEHVDTAATVRWFDGDIERIERTATPTELISRLGADGRELTGLTVSRPTLEEAYLQLIGHS
;
A
#
# COMPACT_ATOMS: atom_id res chain seq x y z
N VAL A 1 24.73 -14.91 -13.74
CA VAL A 1 25.18 -14.84 -12.34
C VAL A 1 23.93 -14.57 -11.55
N THR A 2 23.41 -15.64 -10.90
CA THR A 2 22.28 -15.51 -9.96
C THR A 2 22.86 -14.88 -8.70
N VAL A 3 22.58 -13.61 -8.47
CA VAL A 3 22.88 -12.96 -7.20
C VAL A 3 21.74 -13.35 -6.28
N ASP A 4 22.01 -14.21 -5.32
CA ASP A 4 21.03 -14.67 -4.33
C ASP A 4 20.85 -13.56 -3.27
N PHE A 5 19.64 -13.02 -3.18
CA PHE A 5 19.21 -12.12 -2.11
C PHE A 5 18.26 -12.91 -1.21
N PRO A 6 18.75 -13.63 -0.20
CA PRO A 6 18.02 -14.73 0.45
C PRO A 6 16.74 -14.35 1.20
N ASN A 7 16.43 -13.08 1.33
CA ASN A 7 15.19 -12.64 2.02
C ASN A 7 14.41 -11.56 1.27
N THR A 8 14.68 -11.35 -0.02
CA THR A 8 14.11 -10.21 -0.77
C THR A 8 13.16 -10.70 -1.84
N ALA A 9 11.87 -10.36 -1.72
CA ALA A 9 10.85 -10.66 -2.72
C ALA A 9 10.96 -9.74 -3.94
N VAL A 10 11.30 -8.46 -3.73
CA VAL A 10 11.51 -7.47 -4.81
C VAL A 10 12.84 -6.76 -4.59
N HIS A 11 13.69 -6.77 -5.62
CA HIS A 11 14.98 -6.08 -5.63
C HIS A 11 15.07 -5.15 -6.83
N VAL A 12 15.27 -3.85 -6.59
CA VAL A 12 15.33 -2.80 -7.63
C VAL A 12 16.58 -1.95 -7.44
N ARG A 13 17.36 -1.79 -8.52
CA ARG A 13 18.54 -0.91 -8.54
C ARG A 13 18.55 -0.10 -9.84
N GLY A 14 18.57 1.24 -9.69
CA GLY A 14 18.70 2.16 -10.81
C GLY A 14 17.53 2.15 -11.78
N LEU A 15 16.33 1.73 -11.35
CA LEU A 15 15.15 1.65 -12.21
C LEU A 15 14.83 3.03 -12.78
N SER A 16 14.78 3.10 -14.12
CA SER A 16 14.41 4.33 -14.82
C SER A 16 13.43 4.06 -15.95
N LYS A 17 12.48 5.00 -16.12
CA LYS A 17 11.46 4.98 -17.17
C LYS A 17 11.08 6.37 -17.60
N SER A 18 11.09 6.60 -18.94
CA SER A 18 10.65 7.84 -19.56
C SER A 18 9.57 7.61 -20.62
N TYR A 19 8.75 8.61 -20.86
CA TYR A 19 7.75 8.68 -21.91
C TYR A 19 7.97 9.98 -22.69
N GLY A 20 8.62 9.87 -23.84
CA GLY A 20 9.12 11.04 -24.57
C GLY A 20 10.07 11.83 -23.67
N ASP A 21 9.82 13.11 -23.50
CA ASP A 21 10.64 14.00 -22.67
C ASP A 21 10.33 13.93 -21.17
N ARG A 22 9.25 13.21 -20.78
CA ARG A 22 8.86 13.08 -19.39
C ARG A 22 9.52 11.88 -18.74
N CYS A 23 10.40 12.11 -17.77
CA CYS A 23 10.93 11.09 -16.90
C CYS A 23 9.87 10.72 -15.83
N ALA A 24 9.36 9.51 -15.88
CA ALA A 24 8.33 9.02 -14.93
C ALA A 24 8.94 8.34 -13.70
N VAL A 25 10.07 7.65 -13.87
CA VAL A 25 10.86 7.03 -12.79
C VAL A 25 12.33 7.27 -13.08
N ARG A 26 13.08 7.72 -12.07
CA ARG A 26 14.49 8.07 -12.19
C ARG A 26 15.30 7.41 -11.09
N ASP A 27 16.21 6.52 -11.47
CA ASP A 27 17.20 5.89 -10.58
C ASP A 27 16.60 5.34 -9.28
N LEU A 28 15.40 4.74 -9.37
CA LEU A 28 14.70 4.21 -8.21
C LEU A 28 15.42 2.97 -7.67
N GLN A 29 15.60 2.94 -6.35
CA GLN A 29 16.20 1.81 -5.64
C GLN A 29 15.30 1.42 -4.47
N LEU A 30 14.89 0.16 -4.40
CA LEU A 30 14.11 -0.36 -3.27
C LEU A 30 14.28 -1.87 -3.14
N ASP A 31 14.08 -2.36 -1.92
CA ASP A 31 14.00 -3.77 -1.59
C ASP A 31 12.72 -4.02 -0.80
N VAL A 32 12.01 -5.11 -1.11
CA VAL A 32 10.86 -5.61 -0.36
C VAL A 32 11.18 -6.99 0.16
N GLU A 33 11.02 -7.22 1.45
CA GLU A 33 11.27 -8.51 2.07
C GLU A 33 10.09 -9.47 1.89
N TYR A 34 10.34 -10.79 2.00
CA TYR A 34 9.23 -11.76 2.00
C TYR A 34 8.35 -11.59 3.24
N GLY A 35 7.03 -11.66 3.03
CA GLY A 35 6.02 -11.50 4.08
C GLY A 35 5.78 -10.06 4.52
N GLU A 36 6.46 -9.08 3.92
CA GLU A 36 6.32 -7.65 4.21
C GLU A 36 5.11 -7.05 3.49
N VAL A 37 4.41 -6.14 4.15
CA VAL A 37 3.50 -5.19 3.52
C VAL A 37 4.27 -3.91 3.22
N PHE A 38 4.61 -3.70 1.96
CA PHE A 38 5.38 -2.54 1.50
C PHE A 38 4.49 -1.57 0.72
N ALA A 39 4.48 -0.30 1.11
CA ALA A 39 3.71 0.73 0.41
C ALA A 39 4.62 1.69 -0.38
N ILE A 40 4.24 2.00 -1.61
CA ILE A 40 4.80 3.13 -2.38
C ILE A 40 3.82 4.30 -2.26
N LEU A 41 4.20 5.31 -1.52
CA LEU A 41 3.41 6.50 -1.23
C LEU A 41 3.89 7.69 -2.07
N GLY A 42 2.98 8.43 -2.65
CA GLY A 42 3.31 9.64 -3.39
C GLY A 42 2.10 10.26 -4.08
N PRO A 43 2.21 11.51 -4.58
CA PRO A 43 1.13 12.18 -5.28
C PRO A 43 0.86 11.54 -6.65
N ASN A 44 -0.26 11.92 -7.26
CA ASN A 44 -0.57 11.50 -8.63
C ASN A 44 0.53 11.96 -9.60
N GLY A 45 0.96 11.04 -10.47
CA GLY A 45 2.03 11.31 -11.42
C GLY A 45 3.47 11.19 -10.85
N ALA A 46 3.64 10.75 -9.60
CA ALA A 46 4.96 10.52 -8.98
C ALA A 46 5.71 9.28 -9.52
N GLY A 47 5.08 8.48 -10.39
CA GLY A 47 5.70 7.28 -10.97
C GLY A 47 5.28 5.96 -10.30
N LYS A 48 4.37 5.97 -9.33
CA LYS A 48 3.92 4.79 -8.57
C LYS A 48 3.40 3.66 -9.48
N SER A 49 2.35 3.93 -10.28
CA SER A 49 1.76 2.93 -11.19
C SER A 49 2.76 2.46 -12.24
N THR A 50 3.61 3.38 -12.77
CA THR A 50 4.69 2.98 -13.69
C THR A 50 5.66 2.01 -13.04
N THR A 51 6.01 2.24 -11.76
CA THR A 51 6.90 1.34 -11.01
C THR A 51 6.25 -0.02 -10.83
N ILE A 52 5.01 -0.07 -10.32
CA ILE A 52 4.27 -1.35 -10.15
C ILE A 52 4.14 -2.10 -11.47
N GLU A 53 3.71 -1.46 -12.55
CA GLU A 53 3.56 -2.09 -13.87
C GLU A 53 4.87 -2.72 -14.39
N ILE A 54 6.03 -2.12 -14.07
CA ILE A 54 7.33 -2.69 -14.40
C ILE A 54 7.62 -3.92 -13.54
N LEU A 55 7.32 -3.87 -12.25
CA LEU A 55 7.50 -4.98 -11.31
C LEU A 55 6.58 -6.17 -11.63
N GLU A 56 5.37 -5.91 -12.13
CA GLU A 56 4.41 -6.91 -12.61
C GLU A 56 4.82 -7.55 -13.96
N GLY A 57 5.80 -6.95 -14.65
CA GLY A 57 6.19 -7.36 -16.01
C GLY A 57 5.24 -6.89 -17.12
N ASN A 58 4.30 -6.00 -16.80
CA ASN A 58 3.35 -5.43 -17.76
C ASN A 58 3.98 -4.28 -18.57
N ARG A 59 5.09 -3.71 -18.09
CA ARG A 59 5.79 -2.58 -18.71
C ARG A 59 7.30 -2.82 -18.75
N ARG A 60 7.93 -2.41 -19.85
CA ARG A 60 9.39 -2.46 -19.97
C ARG A 60 10.01 -1.21 -19.34
N ARG A 61 11.05 -1.41 -18.53
CA ARG A 61 11.93 -0.35 -18.06
C ARG A 61 12.89 0.09 -19.15
N ASP A 62 13.45 1.29 -19.03
CA ASP A 62 14.47 1.80 -19.94
C ASP A 62 15.89 1.51 -19.42
N ALA A 63 16.08 1.51 -18.08
CA ALA A 63 17.36 1.18 -17.44
C ALA A 63 17.15 0.58 -16.05
N GLY A 64 18.23 0.05 -15.47
CA GLY A 64 18.28 -0.52 -14.13
C GLY A 64 18.07 -2.04 -14.10
N GLN A 65 18.27 -2.61 -12.92
CA GLN A 65 18.07 -4.01 -12.62
C GLN A 65 16.81 -4.17 -11.75
N VAL A 66 15.97 -5.13 -12.12
CA VAL A 66 14.75 -5.48 -11.38
C VAL A 66 14.67 -6.98 -11.28
N LEU A 67 14.54 -7.49 -10.06
CA LEU A 67 14.24 -8.88 -9.77
C LEU A 67 12.99 -8.93 -8.89
N VAL A 68 12.05 -9.76 -9.27
CA VAL A 68 10.83 -10.05 -8.51
C VAL A 68 10.75 -11.56 -8.33
N LEU A 69 10.72 -12.02 -7.08
CA LEU A 69 10.80 -13.43 -6.73
C LEU A 69 12.00 -14.14 -7.41
N GLY A 70 13.13 -13.41 -7.51
CA GLY A 70 14.39 -13.89 -8.09
C GLY A 70 14.49 -13.84 -9.62
N GLU A 71 13.43 -13.43 -10.34
CA GLU A 71 13.41 -13.38 -11.80
C GLU A 71 13.24 -11.95 -12.33
N ASP A 72 13.73 -11.66 -13.53
CA ASP A 72 13.48 -10.39 -14.23
C ASP A 72 12.07 -10.36 -14.83
N PRO A 73 11.15 -9.50 -14.34
CA PRO A 73 9.76 -9.44 -14.82
C PRO A 73 9.64 -9.23 -16.33
N GLY A 74 10.62 -8.52 -16.94
CA GLY A 74 10.62 -8.20 -18.36
C GLY A 74 10.83 -9.42 -19.28
N THR A 75 11.34 -10.52 -18.73
CA THR A 75 11.62 -11.77 -19.47
C THR A 75 11.02 -13.00 -18.80
N ALA A 76 10.44 -12.86 -17.61
CA ALA A 76 9.88 -13.95 -16.84
C ALA A 76 8.72 -14.67 -17.54
N GLY A 77 8.65 -15.98 -17.34
CA GLY A 77 7.71 -16.86 -18.02
C GLY A 77 6.38 -17.07 -17.25
N ARG A 78 5.58 -18.02 -17.75
CA ARG A 78 4.26 -18.32 -17.17
C ARG A 78 4.33 -18.83 -15.71
N TYR A 79 5.38 -19.54 -15.35
CA TYR A 79 5.54 -20.09 -14.00
C TYR A 79 5.78 -18.98 -12.97
N TRP A 80 6.57 -17.99 -13.34
CA TRP A 80 6.75 -16.80 -12.51
C TRP A 80 5.42 -16.02 -12.36
N ARG A 81 4.66 -15.84 -13.47
CA ARG A 81 3.36 -15.15 -13.40
C ARG A 81 2.34 -15.85 -12.51
N ALA A 82 2.45 -17.16 -12.33
CA ALA A 82 1.59 -17.90 -11.43
C ALA A 82 1.94 -17.66 -9.94
N ARG A 83 3.13 -17.13 -9.64
CA ARG A 83 3.59 -16.81 -8.29
C ARG A 83 3.23 -15.40 -7.84
N ILE A 84 2.77 -14.55 -8.75
CA ILE A 84 2.32 -13.19 -8.45
C ILE A 84 0.81 -13.07 -8.60
N GLY A 85 0.20 -12.27 -7.72
CA GLY A 85 -1.17 -11.82 -7.84
C GLY A 85 -1.20 -10.35 -8.19
N ILE A 86 -2.12 -9.95 -9.07
CA ILE A 86 -2.28 -8.56 -9.49
C ILE A 86 -3.74 -8.17 -9.32
N VAL A 87 -3.98 -7.07 -8.61
CA VAL A 87 -5.30 -6.47 -8.45
C VAL A 87 -5.31 -5.14 -9.17
N LEU A 88 -5.84 -5.16 -10.39
CA LEU A 88 -5.91 -3.98 -11.26
C LEU A 88 -6.92 -2.96 -10.76
N GLN A 89 -6.73 -1.71 -11.16
CA GLN A 89 -7.64 -0.60 -10.84
C GLN A 89 -9.00 -0.73 -11.52
N GLU A 90 -9.05 -1.33 -12.72
CA GLU A 90 -10.28 -1.60 -13.48
C GLU A 90 -10.45 -3.09 -13.75
N VAL A 91 -11.65 -3.60 -13.46
CA VAL A 91 -12.00 -5.00 -13.76
C VAL A 91 -12.46 -5.15 -15.19
N SER A 92 -11.94 -6.15 -15.87
CA SER A 92 -12.48 -6.61 -17.15
C SER A 92 -13.96 -7.03 -17.00
N ASP A 93 -14.76 -6.74 -18.04
CA ASP A 93 -16.21 -6.93 -18.07
C ASP A 93 -16.63 -8.42 -18.05
N ALA A 94 -16.47 -9.09 -16.90
CA ALA A 94 -17.03 -10.43 -16.66
C ALA A 94 -18.54 -10.39 -16.33
N GLY A 95 -19.24 -9.30 -16.69
CA GLY A 95 -20.56 -8.94 -16.22
C GLY A 95 -21.66 -9.97 -16.38
N MET A 96 -21.49 -10.97 -17.24
CA MET A 96 -22.48 -12.05 -17.49
C MET A 96 -22.31 -13.25 -16.54
N LEU A 97 -21.11 -13.46 -16.00
CA LEU A 97 -20.82 -14.55 -15.08
C LEU A 97 -21.26 -14.20 -13.65
N THR A 98 -21.53 -15.24 -12.86
CA THR A 98 -21.67 -15.06 -11.41
C THR A 98 -20.29 -14.91 -10.76
N VAL A 99 -20.27 -14.40 -9.53
CA VAL A 99 -19.05 -14.26 -8.72
C VAL A 99 -18.34 -15.62 -8.59
N GLY A 100 -19.08 -16.66 -8.21
CA GLY A 100 -18.53 -18.01 -8.08
C GLY A 100 -18.03 -18.62 -9.39
N GLU A 101 -18.70 -18.35 -10.52
CA GLU A 101 -18.25 -18.78 -11.84
C GLU A 101 -16.95 -18.09 -12.23
N THR A 102 -16.85 -16.78 -11.96
CA THR A 102 -15.65 -15.99 -12.25
C THR A 102 -14.45 -16.51 -11.46
N VAL A 103 -14.58 -16.71 -10.15
CA VAL A 103 -13.49 -17.23 -9.31
C VAL A 103 -13.11 -18.66 -9.76
N ARG A 104 -14.07 -19.54 -10.07
CA ARG A 104 -13.77 -20.88 -10.60
C ARG A 104 -13.02 -20.85 -11.93
N MET A 105 -13.40 -19.95 -12.82
CA MET A 105 -12.73 -19.78 -14.11
C MET A 105 -11.26 -19.37 -13.91
N PHE A 106 -11.00 -18.38 -13.04
CA PHE A 106 -9.64 -17.97 -12.74
C PHE A 106 -8.84 -19.08 -12.04
N ALA A 107 -9.43 -19.77 -11.05
CA ALA A 107 -8.79 -20.90 -10.39
C ALA A 107 -8.32 -21.98 -11.39
N SER A 108 -9.07 -22.22 -12.45
CA SER A 108 -8.70 -23.20 -13.48
C SER A 108 -7.45 -22.84 -14.30
N CYS A 109 -6.99 -21.59 -14.24
CA CYS A 109 -5.76 -21.15 -14.89
C CYS A 109 -4.49 -21.55 -14.13
N TYR A 110 -4.62 -21.98 -12.86
CA TYR A 110 -3.49 -22.34 -11.99
C TYR A 110 -3.45 -23.86 -11.79
N GLY A 111 -2.23 -24.42 -11.71
CA GLY A 111 -2.02 -25.84 -11.44
C GLY A 111 -2.33 -26.23 -9.99
N ALA A 112 -2.09 -25.30 -9.06
CA ALA A 112 -2.57 -25.32 -7.68
C ALA A 112 -3.30 -24.01 -7.43
N ALA A 113 -4.50 -24.09 -6.88
CA ALA A 113 -5.31 -22.90 -6.58
C ALA A 113 -6.07 -23.14 -5.28
N ARG A 114 -6.34 -22.06 -4.55
CA ARG A 114 -7.28 -22.10 -3.42
C ARG A 114 -8.66 -22.51 -3.90
N ARG A 115 -9.39 -23.23 -3.06
CA ARG A 115 -10.77 -23.57 -3.40
C ARG A 115 -11.59 -22.27 -3.56
N PRO A 116 -12.35 -22.11 -4.66
CA PRO A 116 -13.14 -20.88 -4.89
C PRO A 116 -14.01 -20.47 -3.71
N ARG A 117 -14.59 -21.46 -2.99
CA ARG A 117 -15.42 -21.19 -1.81
C ARG A 117 -14.60 -20.56 -0.67
N ASP A 118 -13.38 -21.06 -0.43
CA ASP A 118 -12.53 -20.56 0.65
C ASP A 118 -12.08 -19.14 0.32
N VAL A 119 -11.74 -18.87 -0.95
CA VAL A 119 -11.41 -17.52 -1.43
C VAL A 119 -12.59 -16.55 -1.24
N LEU A 120 -13.81 -16.96 -1.61
CA LEU A 120 -15.00 -16.14 -1.42
C LEU A 120 -15.28 -15.85 0.04
N GLY A 121 -15.06 -16.83 0.93
CA GLY A 121 -15.15 -16.63 2.38
C GLY A 121 -14.12 -15.64 2.90
N LEU A 122 -12.85 -15.73 2.44
CA LEU A 122 -11.77 -14.79 2.81
C LEU A 122 -12.12 -13.34 2.46
N VAL A 123 -12.68 -13.10 1.27
CA VAL A 123 -13.02 -11.75 0.82
C VAL A 123 -14.44 -11.31 1.23
N GLY A 124 -15.19 -12.14 1.98
CA GLY A 124 -16.55 -11.83 2.44
C GLY A 124 -17.58 -11.74 1.30
N LEU A 125 -17.45 -12.59 0.29
CA LEU A 125 -18.36 -12.69 -0.88
C LEU A 125 -19.10 -14.02 -0.98
N ASP A 126 -19.05 -14.87 0.03
CA ASP A 126 -19.74 -16.17 0.07
C ASP A 126 -21.26 -16.03 -0.11
N GLY A 127 -21.88 -15.02 0.52
CA GLY A 127 -23.29 -14.70 0.34
C GLY A 127 -23.66 -14.13 -1.05
N ALA A 128 -22.67 -13.72 -1.84
CA ALA A 128 -22.86 -13.17 -3.19
C ALA A 128 -22.39 -14.11 -4.30
N ALA A 129 -22.07 -15.38 -4.00
CA ALA A 129 -21.48 -16.32 -4.95
C ALA A 129 -22.33 -16.52 -6.23
N ASP A 130 -23.66 -16.49 -6.11
CA ASP A 130 -24.60 -16.65 -7.23
C ASP A 130 -25.02 -15.31 -7.87
N ALA A 131 -24.61 -14.19 -7.30
CA ALA A 131 -24.88 -12.87 -7.86
C ALA A 131 -24.04 -12.64 -9.13
N LYS A 132 -24.61 -11.96 -10.12
CA LYS A 132 -23.86 -11.58 -11.33
C LYS A 132 -22.87 -10.48 -11.01
N VAL A 133 -21.65 -10.57 -11.56
CA VAL A 133 -20.59 -9.58 -11.34
C VAL A 133 -21.05 -8.15 -11.62
N ARG A 134 -21.88 -7.94 -12.64
CA ARG A 134 -22.43 -6.60 -12.98
C ARG A 134 -23.35 -6.01 -11.92
N THR A 135 -23.89 -6.82 -11.00
CA THR A 135 -24.81 -6.36 -9.94
C THR A 135 -24.11 -6.04 -8.63
N LEU A 136 -22.80 -6.26 -8.54
CA LEU A 136 -22.00 -5.98 -7.36
C LEU A 136 -21.88 -4.46 -7.12
N SER A 137 -21.88 -4.09 -5.84
CA SER A 137 -21.45 -2.74 -5.43
C SER A 137 -19.95 -2.54 -5.74
N GLY A 138 -19.48 -1.30 -5.76
CA GLY A 138 -18.05 -0.99 -5.99
C GLY A 138 -17.13 -1.74 -5.01
N GLY A 139 -17.47 -1.74 -3.72
CA GLY A 139 -16.72 -2.47 -2.70
C GLY A 139 -16.74 -3.98 -2.89
N GLN A 140 -17.90 -4.57 -3.23
CA GLN A 140 -17.99 -6.00 -3.54
C GLN A 140 -17.18 -6.36 -4.78
N ARG A 141 -17.19 -5.51 -5.81
CA ARG A 141 -16.38 -5.70 -7.01
C ARG A 141 -14.90 -5.70 -6.68
N ARG A 142 -14.44 -4.74 -5.87
CA ARG A 142 -13.03 -4.69 -5.45
C ARG A 142 -12.60 -5.90 -4.64
N ARG A 143 -13.49 -6.44 -3.78
CA ARG A 143 -13.24 -7.71 -3.08
C ARG A 143 -13.15 -8.90 -4.04
N LEU A 144 -13.95 -8.90 -5.11
CA LEU A 144 -13.82 -9.90 -6.18
C LEU A 144 -12.47 -9.79 -6.88
N ASP A 145 -11.97 -8.56 -7.15
CA ASP A 145 -10.66 -8.37 -7.79
C ASP A 145 -9.54 -8.95 -6.93
N VAL A 146 -9.59 -8.71 -5.62
CA VAL A 146 -8.66 -9.35 -4.68
C VAL A 146 -8.82 -10.85 -4.69
N ALA A 147 -10.05 -11.39 -4.71
CA ALA A 147 -10.28 -12.82 -4.81
C ALA A 147 -9.60 -13.43 -6.05
N LEU A 148 -9.67 -12.74 -7.20
CA LEU A 148 -9.02 -13.18 -8.42
C LEU A 148 -7.48 -13.10 -8.31
N GLY A 149 -6.96 -12.08 -7.65
CA GLY A 149 -5.51 -11.92 -7.40
C GLY A 149 -4.93 -12.99 -6.49
N ILE A 150 -5.70 -13.46 -5.49
CA ILE A 150 -5.22 -14.42 -4.48
C ILE A 150 -5.59 -15.88 -4.75
N VAL A 151 -6.44 -16.16 -5.73
CA VAL A 151 -6.93 -17.53 -6.00
C VAL A 151 -5.80 -18.49 -6.38
N GLY A 152 -4.73 -17.99 -7.01
CA GLY A 152 -3.53 -18.75 -7.38
C GLY A 152 -2.53 -18.96 -6.24
N GLU A 153 -2.83 -18.56 -5.01
CA GLU A 153 -1.90 -18.60 -3.87
C GLU A 153 -0.56 -17.89 -4.17
N PRO A 154 -0.60 -16.59 -4.53
CA PRO A 154 0.61 -15.89 -4.90
C PRO A 154 1.55 -15.69 -3.71
N GLU A 155 2.86 -15.71 -3.98
CA GLU A 155 3.91 -15.35 -3.02
C GLU A 155 3.99 -13.83 -2.84
N LEU A 156 3.62 -13.07 -3.90
CA LEU A 156 3.61 -11.61 -3.90
C LEU A 156 2.33 -11.10 -4.55
N LEU A 157 1.62 -10.21 -3.84
CA LEU A 157 0.39 -9.56 -4.30
C LEU A 157 0.67 -8.08 -4.58
N PHE A 158 0.38 -7.64 -5.80
CA PHE A 158 0.42 -6.23 -6.19
C PHE A 158 -0.96 -5.60 -6.09
N LEU A 159 -1.03 -4.39 -5.50
CA LEU A 159 -2.25 -3.61 -5.31
C LEU A 159 -2.00 -2.17 -5.77
N ASP A 160 -2.59 -1.75 -6.88
CA ASP A 160 -2.47 -0.35 -7.33
C ASP A 160 -3.69 0.46 -6.85
N GLU A 161 -3.43 1.40 -5.91
CA GLU A 161 -4.42 2.29 -5.27
C GLU A 161 -5.71 1.58 -4.85
N PRO A 162 -5.64 0.54 -4.00
CA PRO A 162 -6.70 -0.44 -3.83
C PRO A 162 -8.00 0.10 -3.23
N THR A 163 -7.96 1.18 -2.46
CA THR A 163 -9.15 1.74 -1.77
C THR A 163 -9.67 3.04 -2.37
N THR A 164 -9.17 3.41 -3.55
CA THR A 164 -9.66 4.62 -4.24
C THR A 164 -11.16 4.52 -4.51
N GLY A 165 -11.91 5.53 -4.04
CA GLY A 165 -13.37 5.58 -4.18
C GLY A 165 -14.16 4.78 -3.16
N PHE A 166 -13.53 4.18 -2.15
CA PHE A 166 -14.24 3.52 -1.06
C PHE A 166 -14.79 4.53 -0.04
N ASP A 167 -15.96 4.20 0.50
CA ASP A 167 -16.42 4.82 1.74
C ASP A 167 -15.57 4.35 2.94
N PRO A 168 -15.63 5.02 4.11
CA PRO A 168 -14.81 4.68 5.26
C PRO A 168 -15.01 3.24 5.76
N GLU A 169 -16.23 2.71 5.71
CA GLU A 169 -16.55 1.36 6.18
C GLU A 169 -15.95 0.31 5.24
N ALA A 170 -16.15 0.46 3.93
CA ALA A 170 -15.57 -0.43 2.92
C ALA A 170 -14.03 -0.44 2.99
N ARG A 171 -13.42 0.72 3.27
CA ARG A 171 -11.97 0.86 3.44
C ARG A 171 -11.47 0.06 4.64
N GLN A 172 -12.12 0.18 5.80
CA GLN A 172 -11.74 -0.57 7.00
C GLN A 172 -11.83 -2.08 6.79
N GLN A 173 -12.93 -2.54 6.19
CA GLN A 173 -13.11 -3.95 5.87
C GLN A 173 -12.05 -4.46 4.87
N PHE A 174 -11.63 -3.63 3.92
CA PHE A 174 -10.55 -3.96 3.00
C PHE A 174 -9.19 -4.04 3.72
N TRP A 175 -8.91 -3.12 4.64
CA TRP A 175 -7.68 -3.16 5.44
C TRP A 175 -7.60 -4.41 6.31
N GLU A 176 -8.73 -4.87 6.87
CA GLU A 176 -8.77 -6.13 7.60
C GLU A 176 -8.41 -7.32 6.70
N LEU A 177 -8.93 -7.35 5.48
CA LEU A 177 -8.58 -8.37 4.48
C LEU A 177 -7.07 -8.37 4.18
N ILE A 178 -6.47 -7.19 3.95
CA ILE A 178 -5.03 -7.08 3.68
C ILE A 178 -4.20 -7.59 4.86
N ARG A 179 -4.59 -7.25 6.10
CA ARG A 179 -3.92 -7.78 7.31
C ARG A 179 -4.03 -9.30 7.43
N LEU A 180 -5.16 -9.87 7.08
CA LEU A 180 -5.35 -11.33 7.08
C LEU A 180 -4.43 -12.00 6.05
N LEU A 181 -4.31 -11.45 4.84
CA LEU A 181 -3.42 -11.98 3.80
C LEU A 181 -1.95 -11.87 4.20
N ALA A 182 -1.54 -10.75 4.80
CA ALA A 182 -0.19 -10.56 5.33
C ALA A 182 0.12 -11.55 6.47
N ALA A 183 -0.81 -11.76 7.40
CA ALA A 183 -0.67 -12.72 8.48
C ALA A 183 -0.58 -14.19 7.99
N ASP A 184 -1.15 -14.49 6.82
CA ASP A 184 -1.02 -15.79 6.12
C ASP A 184 0.34 -15.94 5.38
N GLY A 185 1.21 -14.92 5.45
CA GLY A 185 2.56 -14.93 4.89
C GLY A 185 2.67 -14.39 3.45
N THR A 186 1.59 -13.85 2.88
CA THR A 186 1.64 -13.23 1.55
C THR A 186 2.42 -11.93 1.60
N THR A 187 3.44 -11.79 0.75
CA THR A 187 4.11 -10.48 0.55
C THR A 187 3.17 -9.55 -0.19
N ILE A 188 3.06 -8.30 0.24
CA ILE A 188 2.14 -7.33 -0.38
C ILE A 188 2.90 -6.08 -0.76
N LEU A 189 2.85 -5.69 -2.03
CA LEU A 189 3.35 -4.41 -2.51
C LEU A 189 2.18 -3.59 -3.02
N MET A 190 1.94 -2.45 -2.36
CA MET A 190 0.82 -1.58 -2.69
C MET A 190 1.26 -0.16 -3.06
N THR A 191 0.51 0.49 -3.93
CA THR A 191 0.62 1.94 -4.09
C THR A 191 -0.56 2.62 -3.40
N THR A 192 -0.32 3.79 -2.88
CA THR A 192 -1.38 4.64 -2.35
C THR A 192 -0.98 6.12 -2.38
N HIS A 193 -1.97 6.98 -2.39
CA HIS A 193 -1.81 8.39 -2.08
C HIS A 193 -2.47 8.75 -0.74
N TYR A 194 -3.08 7.76 -0.05
CA TYR A 194 -3.68 7.92 1.28
C TYR A 194 -2.65 7.56 2.35
N LEU A 195 -2.26 8.57 3.11
CA LEU A 195 -1.29 8.44 4.21
C LEU A 195 -1.80 7.54 5.34
N GLU A 196 -3.11 7.63 5.62
CA GLU A 196 -3.77 6.76 6.61
C GLU A 196 -3.67 5.29 6.24
N GLU A 197 -3.81 4.95 4.95
CA GLU A 197 -3.70 3.58 4.46
C GLU A 197 -2.28 3.05 4.62
N ALA A 198 -1.27 3.84 4.20
CA ALA A 198 0.12 3.48 4.40
C ALA A 198 0.46 3.30 5.89
N ALA A 199 0.00 4.21 6.75
CA ALA A 199 0.23 4.12 8.19
C ALA A 199 -0.46 2.93 8.86
N ALA A 200 -1.64 2.52 8.35
CA ALA A 200 -2.44 1.45 8.94
C ALA A 200 -2.00 0.04 8.52
N LEU A 201 -1.39 -0.10 7.34
CA LEU A 201 -1.13 -1.40 6.71
C LEU A 201 0.36 -1.70 6.51
N ALA A 202 1.18 -0.71 6.20
CA ALA A 202 2.53 -0.97 5.74
C ALA A 202 3.52 -1.16 6.89
N ASP A 203 4.39 -2.17 6.77
CA ASP A 203 5.57 -2.33 7.61
C ASP A 203 6.62 -1.29 7.26
N ARG A 204 6.79 -1.02 5.94
CA ARG A 204 7.66 0.03 5.41
C ARG A 204 6.99 0.78 4.27
N VAL A 205 7.33 2.07 4.17
CA VAL A 205 6.79 3.00 3.17
C VAL A 205 7.94 3.63 2.40
N ALA A 206 7.90 3.51 1.08
CA ALA A 206 8.73 4.28 0.16
C ALA A 206 7.98 5.56 -0.25
N VAL A 207 8.49 6.70 0.14
CA VAL A 207 7.98 8.01 -0.30
C VAL A 207 8.60 8.35 -1.64
N VAL A 208 7.75 8.53 -2.67
CA VAL A 208 8.18 8.85 -4.04
C VAL A 208 7.61 10.19 -4.46
N ALA A 209 8.48 11.08 -4.97
CA ALA A 209 8.10 12.37 -5.52
C ALA A 209 8.86 12.63 -6.83
N ALA A 210 8.19 13.19 -7.84
CA ALA A 210 8.76 13.53 -9.14
C ALA A 210 9.62 12.39 -9.79
N GLY A 211 9.19 11.15 -9.61
CA GLY A 211 9.83 9.95 -10.15
C GLY A 211 11.06 9.46 -9.38
N THR A 212 11.38 10.06 -8.25
CA THR A 212 12.53 9.70 -7.40
C THR A 212 12.09 9.19 -6.04
N LEU A 213 12.89 8.29 -5.45
CA LEU A 213 12.72 7.86 -4.07
C LEU A 213 13.26 8.95 -3.14
N VAL A 214 12.42 9.41 -2.22
CA VAL A 214 12.76 10.45 -1.24
C VAL A 214 13.19 9.82 0.08
N ALA A 215 12.45 8.84 0.57
CA ALA A 215 12.72 8.14 1.83
C ALA A 215 12.11 6.73 1.82
N VAL A 216 12.70 5.82 2.59
CA VAL A 216 12.12 4.49 2.89
C VAL A 216 12.34 4.20 4.35
N ASP A 217 11.27 4.01 5.11
CA ASP A 217 11.31 3.51 6.48
C ASP A 217 9.92 3.02 6.93
N SER A 218 9.81 2.53 8.16
CA SER A 218 8.51 2.28 8.78
C SER A 218 7.73 3.59 8.95
N PRO A 219 6.38 3.56 8.93
CA PRO A 219 5.56 4.76 9.15
C PRO A 219 5.96 5.54 10.41
N THR A 220 6.26 4.82 11.50
CA THR A 220 6.70 5.43 12.77
C THR A 220 8.02 6.16 12.61
N ARG A 221 9.03 5.54 12.00
CA ARG A 221 10.34 6.17 11.80
C ARG A 221 10.30 7.34 10.84
N LEU A 222 9.47 7.28 9.79
CA LEU A 222 9.27 8.44 8.90
C LEU A 222 8.73 9.66 9.67
N THR A 223 7.89 9.44 10.70
CA THR A 223 7.43 10.53 11.57
C THR A 223 8.50 11.03 12.55
N GLU A 224 9.46 10.19 12.92
CA GLU A 224 10.59 10.55 13.80
C GLU A 224 11.68 11.36 13.09
N HIS A 225 11.82 11.22 11.76
CA HIS A 225 12.78 12.01 10.95
C HIS A 225 12.37 13.49 10.80
N VAL A 226 11.14 13.80 11.16
CA VAL A 226 10.59 15.15 11.17
C VAL A 226 10.60 15.66 12.62
N ASP A 227 10.62 16.96 12.79
CA ASP A 227 10.60 17.61 14.09
C ASP A 227 9.66 16.90 15.09
N THR A 228 10.25 16.18 16.06
CA THR A 228 9.55 15.31 17.02
C THR A 228 8.74 16.08 18.06
N ALA A 229 8.70 17.42 17.97
CA ALA A 229 7.95 18.24 18.90
C ALA A 229 6.45 17.95 18.84
N ALA A 230 5.88 17.54 19.96
CA ALA A 230 4.43 17.41 20.10
C ALA A 230 3.78 18.79 20.09
N THR A 231 2.62 18.89 19.48
CA THR A 231 1.76 20.07 19.55
C THR A 231 0.79 19.92 20.72
N VAL A 232 0.90 20.79 21.71
CA VAL A 232 -0.02 20.87 22.85
C VAL A 232 -0.97 22.03 22.61
N ARG A 233 -2.28 21.76 22.63
CA ARG A 233 -3.35 22.76 22.51
C ARG A 233 -4.18 22.74 23.78
N TRP A 234 -4.56 23.93 24.26
CA TRP A 234 -5.48 24.10 25.37
C TRP A 234 -6.15 25.46 25.29
N PHE A 235 -7.23 25.65 26.04
CA PHE A 235 -7.85 26.96 26.19
C PHE A 235 -7.42 27.62 27.49
N ASP A 236 -7.00 28.89 27.38
CA ASP A 236 -6.75 29.80 28.51
C ASP A 236 -7.90 30.81 28.52
N GLY A 237 -8.97 30.49 29.25
CA GLY A 237 -10.27 31.14 29.09
C GLY A 237 -10.88 30.82 27.71
N ASP A 238 -11.20 31.86 26.94
CA ASP A 238 -11.73 31.73 25.59
C ASP A 238 -10.63 31.74 24.48
N ILE A 239 -9.35 31.80 24.91
CA ILE A 239 -8.23 31.91 23.97
C ILE A 239 -7.60 30.55 23.77
N GLU A 240 -7.61 30.05 22.51
CA GLU A 240 -6.85 28.84 22.15
C GLU A 240 -5.35 29.14 22.20
N ARG A 241 -4.61 28.30 22.94
CA ARG A 241 -3.15 28.31 23.01
C ARG A 241 -2.60 27.09 22.32
N ILE A 242 -1.54 27.27 21.54
CA ILE A 242 -0.84 26.20 20.84
C ILE A 242 0.65 26.37 21.11
N GLU A 243 1.28 25.33 21.65
CA GLU A 243 2.73 25.29 21.89
C GLU A 243 3.33 23.99 21.37
N ARG A 244 4.47 24.08 20.68
CA ARG A 244 5.24 22.90 20.22
C ARG A 244 6.35 22.63 21.22
N THR A 245 6.47 21.37 21.67
CA THR A 245 7.47 20.99 22.68
C THR A 245 7.92 19.55 22.50
N ALA A 246 9.21 19.29 22.74
CA ALA A 246 9.77 17.94 22.81
C ALA A 246 9.35 17.20 24.11
N THR A 247 8.94 17.97 25.17
CA THR A 247 8.59 17.45 26.50
C THR A 247 7.14 17.82 26.87
N PRO A 248 6.12 17.24 26.18
CA PRO A 248 4.72 17.62 26.41
C PRO A 248 4.27 17.36 27.85
N THR A 249 4.73 16.32 28.50
CA THR A 249 4.38 16.00 29.89
C THR A 249 4.88 17.10 30.86
N GLU A 250 6.08 17.63 30.64
CA GLU A 250 6.64 18.70 31.43
C GLU A 250 5.87 20.01 31.23
N LEU A 251 5.52 20.32 29.97
CA LEU A 251 4.70 21.49 29.65
C LEU A 251 3.34 21.42 30.35
N ILE A 252 2.64 20.26 30.22
CA ILE A 252 1.34 20.07 30.88
C ILE A 252 1.43 20.17 32.39
N SER A 253 2.47 19.59 33.00
CA SER A 253 2.70 19.68 34.43
C SER A 253 2.93 21.12 34.89
N ARG A 254 3.67 21.90 34.11
CA ARG A 254 3.92 23.34 34.37
C ARG A 254 2.63 24.15 34.25
N LEU A 255 1.80 23.90 33.20
CA LEU A 255 0.56 24.62 32.98
C LEU A 255 -0.53 24.28 34.01
N GLY A 256 -0.52 23.04 34.54
CA GLY A 256 -1.44 22.58 35.61
C GLY A 256 -0.95 22.75 37.01
N ALA A 257 0.23 23.37 37.24
CA ALA A 257 0.85 23.52 38.60
C ALA A 257 -0.01 24.28 39.60
N ASP A 258 -0.86 25.18 39.13
CA ASP A 258 -1.79 25.96 39.95
C ASP A 258 -3.12 25.23 40.25
N GLY A 259 -3.22 23.94 39.89
CA GLY A 259 -4.45 23.15 40.04
C GLY A 259 -5.56 23.51 39.06
N ARG A 260 -5.25 24.28 38.02
CA ARG A 260 -6.20 24.62 36.95
C ARG A 260 -6.41 23.43 36.03
N GLU A 261 -7.66 23.17 35.72
CA GLU A 261 -7.99 22.23 34.63
C GLU A 261 -7.71 22.89 33.27
N LEU A 262 -6.95 22.20 32.41
CA LEU A 262 -6.62 22.67 31.07
C LEU A 262 -7.78 22.28 30.14
N THR A 263 -8.73 23.17 29.95
CA THR A 263 -9.91 22.95 29.11
C THR A 263 -9.52 22.70 27.66
N GLY A 264 -10.09 21.64 27.07
CA GLY A 264 -9.82 21.28 25.66
C GLY A 264 -8.38 20.85 25.41
N LEU A 265 -7.66 20.37 26.43
CA LEU A 265 -6.29 19.89 26.30
C LEU A 265 -6.22 18.77 25.27
N THR A 266 -5.41 18.96 24.24
CA THR A 266 -5.01 17.93 23.29
C THR A 266 -3.51 17.90 23.13
N VAL A 267 -2.95 16.71 22.98
CA VAL A 267 -1.54 16.49 22.68
C VAL A 267 -1.47 15.65 21.40
N SER A 268 -0.97 16.23 20.34
CA SER A 268 -0.75 15.53 19.08
C SER A 268 0.75 15.43 18.79
N ARG A 269 1.19 14.25 18.40
CA ARG A 269 2.53 14.05 17.81
C ARG A 269 2.44 14.25 16.29
N PRO A 270 3.57 14.56 15.62
CA PRO A 270 3.60 14.68 14.18
C PRO A 270 3.00 13.43 13.52
N THR A 271 2.18 13.65 12.52
CA THR A 271 1.54 12.60 11.73
C THR A 271 2.44 12.23 10.55
N LEU A 272 2.18 11.07 9.93
CA LEU A 272 2.83 10.70 8.66
C LEU A 272 2.56 11.74 7.57
N GLU A 273 1.43 12.48 7.65
CA GLU A 273 1.10 13.56 6.72
C GLU A 273 2.07 14.75 6.86
N GLU A 274 2.34 15.17 8.08
CA GLU A 274 3.30 16.26 8.34
C GLU A 274 4.72 15.84 7.93
N ALA A 275 5.11 14.59 8.20
CA ALA A 275 6.39 14.03 7.75
C ALA A 275 6.47 14.01 6.22
N TYR A 276 5.45 13.51 5.55
CA TYR A 276 5.37 13.46 4.10
C TYR A 276 5.47 14.85 3.46
N LEU A 277 4.72 15.84 3.95
CA LEU A 277 4.76 17.21 3.43
C LEU A 277 6.14 17.85 3.57
N GLN A 278 6.86 17.58 4.67
CA GLN A 278 8.22 18.07 4.84
C GLN A 278 9.19 17.37 3.88
N LEU A 279 9.10 16.04 3.72
CA LEU A 279 9.94 15.27 2.81
C LEU A 279 9.80 15.71 1.37
N ILE A 280 8.58 15.97 0.88
CA ILE A 280 8.36 16.41 -0.51
C ILE A 280 8.56 17.92 -0.71
N GLY A 281 8.42 18.73 0.33
CA GLY A 281 8.62 20.19 0.26
C GLY A 281 10.10 20.61 0.16
N HIS A 282 11.03 19.68 0.43
CA HIS A 282 12.49 19.88 0.31
C HIS A 282 13.10 19.20 -0.93
N SER A 283 12.26 18.61 -1.80
CA SER A 283 12.69 17.82 -2.98
C SER A 283 12.61 18.61 -4.28
#